data_51d94acb5c2a14e74afbbe0a1435f3bf
#
_entry.id   51d94acb5c2a14e74afbbe0a1435f3bf
#
_cell.length_a   1.000
_cell.length_b   1.000
_cell.length_c   1.000
_cell.angle_alpha   90.00
_cell.angle_beta   90.00
_cell.angle_gamma   90.00
#
_symmetry.space_group_name_H-M   'P 1'
#
loop_
_entity.id
_entity.type
_entity.pdbx_description
1 polymer ?
#
loop_
_entity_poly.entity_id
_entity_poly.type
_entity_poly.pdbx_seq_one_letter_code
_entity_poly.pdbx_strand_id
1 'polypeptide(L)'
;SALKLGMARGVAMQVVAAAGIPLTELAARLIKKILSGSGKADKNQVKYMVQKLLNVTIDNLDSSDALAISIAGINLGSTSLENGIANNKLDQAIKFALQKEA
;
A
#
# COMPACT_ATOMS: atom_id res chain seq x y z
N SER A 1 1.89 -3.53 -23.15
CA SER A 1 2.98 -2.57 -23.39
C SER A 1 3.07 -1.57 -22.25
N ALA A 2 4.22 -0.95 -22.14
CA ALA A 2 4.44 0.09 -21.14
C ALA A 2 3.49 1.28 -21.30
N LEU A 3 3.16 1.62 -22.54
CA LEU A 3 2.22 2.71 -22.83
C LEU A 3 0.83 2.39 -22.31
N LYS A 4 0.34 1.17 -22.59
CA LYS A 4 -0.99 0.75 -22.11
C LYS A 4 -1.06 0.72 -20.61
N LEU A 5 -0.02 0.22 -19.94
CA LEU A 5 0.05 0.21 -18.47
C LEU A 5 0.05 1.63 -17.90
N GLY A 6 0.80 2.54 -18.54
CA GLY A 6 0.83 3.94 -18.10
C GLY A 6 -0.52 4.62 -18.27
N MET A 7 -1.22 4.33 -19.35
CA MET A 7 -2.58 4.86 -19.57
C MET A 7 -3.56 4.32 -18.55
N ALA A 8 -3.54 3.03 -18.27
CA ALA A 8 -4.40 2.40 -17.28
C ALA A 8 -4.14 2.98 -15.88
N ARG A 9 -2.87 3.18 -15.54
CA ARG A 9 -2.47 3.79 -14.27
C ARG A 9 -3.00 5.21 -14.16
N GLY A 10 -2.86 6.01 -15.23
CA GLY A 10 -3.36 7.39 -15.24
C GLY A 10 -4.86 7.47 -15.07
N VAL A 11 -5.62 6.59 -15.73
CA VAL A 11 -7.08 6.52 -15.60
C VAL A 11 -7.46 6.15 -14.17
N ALA A 12 -6.80 5.16 -13.59
CA ALA A 12 -7.08 4.74 -12.21
C ALA A 12 -6.83 5.88 -11.22
N MET A 13 -5.72 6.60 -11.38
CA MET A 13 -5.41 7.76 -10.55
C MET A 13 -6.44 8.87 -10.70
N GLN A 14 -6.90 9.12 -11.91
CA GLN A 14 -7.92 10.13 -12.19
C GLN A 14 -9.25 9.78 -11.53
N VAL A 15 -9.67 8.53 -11.60
CA VAL A 15 -10.93 8.07 -10.98
C VAL A 15 -10.86 8.25 -9.46
N VAL A 16 -9.76 7.86 -8.84
CA VAL A 16 -9.57 8.01 -7.39
C VAL A 16 -9.59 9.48 -6.99
N ALA A 17 -8.87 10.33 -7.75
CA ALA A 17 -8.84 11.77 -7.49
C ALA A 17 -10.23 12.40 -7.64
N ALA A 18 -10.95 12.03 -8.69
CA ALA A 18 -12.31 12.55 -8.92
C ALA A 18 -13.29 12.15 -7.82
N ALA A 19 -13.09 10.99 -7.22
CA ALA A 19 -13.91 10.53 -6.10
C ALA A 19 -13.53 11.19 -4.76
N GLY A 20 -12.51 12.03 -4.74
CA GLY A 20 -12.06 12.70 -3.52
C GLY A 20 -11.33 11.79 -2.55
N ILE A 21 -10.86 10.64 -3.01
CA ILE A 21 -10.13 9.68 -2.17
C ILE A 21 -8.65 10.04 -2.18
N PRO A 22 -8.01 10.15 -1.00
CA PRO A 22 -6.58 10.40 -0.96
C PRO A 22 -5.78 9.31 -1.67
N LEU A 23 -4.78 9.72 -2.45
CA LEU A 23 -3.96 8.82 -3.24
C LEU A 23 -2.51 8.97 -2.85
N THR A 24 -1.85 7.85 -2.57
CA THR A 24 -0.41 7.81 -2.30
C THR A 24 0.25 6.81 -3.24
N GLU A 25 1.33 7.24 -3.89
CA GLU A 25 2.12 6.37 -4.73
C GLU A 25 3.25 5.74 -3.91
N LEU A 26 3.45 4.43 -4.11
CA LEU A 26 4.49 3.69 -3.42
C LEU A 26 5.42 3.04 -4.44
N ALA A 27 6.71 3.35 -4.34
CA ALA A 27 7.72 2.71 -5.17
C ALA A 27 7.88 1.23 -4.77
N ALA A 28 8.07 0.36 -5.76
CA ALA A 28 8.22 -1.07 -5.51
C ALA A 28 9.38 -1.39 -4.56
N ARG A 29 10.50 -0.67 -4.67
CA ARG A 29 11.64 -0.84 -3.76
C ARG A 29 11.27 -0.54 -2.31
N LEU A 30 10.50 0.50 -2.10
CA LEU A 30 10.07 0.89 -0.76
C LEU A 30 9.16 -0.19 -0.14
N ILE A 31 8.25 -0.74 -0.93
CA ILE A 31 7.36 -1.82 -0.48
C ILE A 31 8.19 -3.04 -0.06
N LYS A 32 9.15 -3.44 -0.91
CA LYS A 32 10.05 -4.55 -0.60
C LYS A 32 10.85 -4.31 0.68
N LYS A 33 11.34 -3.09 0.85
CA LYS A 33 12.12 -2.72 2.03
C LYS A 33 11.28 -2.78 3.31
N ILE A 34 10.07 -2.27 3.26
CA ILE A 34 9.15 -2.28 4.41
C ILE A 34 8.83 -3.71 4.84
N LEU A 35 8.57 -4.60 3.89
CA LEU A 35 8.13 -5.96 4.17
C LEU A 35 9.29 -6.89 4.54
N SER A 36 10.43 -6.74 3.90
CA SER A 36 11.55 -7.70 4.04
C SER A 36 12.83 -7.11 4.62
N GLY A 37 12.86 -5.79 4.77
CA GLY A 37 14.07 -5.08 5.19
C GLY A 37 15.05 -4.80 4.06
N SER A 38 14.76 -5.24 2.82
CA SER A 38 15.65 -5.03 1.68
C SER A 38 14.87 -4.66 0.43
N GLY A 39 15.26 -3.57 -0.23
CA GLY A 39 14.69 -3.16 -1.52
C GLY A 39 15.02 -4.11 -2.67
N LYS A 40 15.90 -5.09 -2.44
CA LYS A 40 16.31 -6.09 -3.42
C LYS A 40 15.60 -7.43 -3.26
N ALA A 41 14.65 -7.53 -2.35
CA ALA A 41 13.90 -8.76 -2.14
C ALA A 41 13.18 -9.19 -3.43
N ASP A 42 13.17 -10.49 -3.70
CA ASP A 42 12.43 -11.02 -4.84
C ASP A 42 10.96 -11.22 -4.50
N LYS A 43 10.16 -11.54 -5.52
CA LYS A 43 8.71 -11.70 -5.36
C LYS A 43 8.34 -12.82 -4.40
N ASN A 44 9.12 -13.90 -4.36
CA ASN A 44 8.86 -15.03 -3.47
C ASN A 44 9.13 -14.66 -2.02
N GLN A 45 10.17 -13.85 -1.76
CA GLN A 45 10.47 -13.34 -0.42
C GLN A 45 9.36 -12.40 0.07
N VAL A 46 8.86 -11.52 -0.80
CA VAL A 46 7.74 -10.63 -0.46
C VAL A 46 6.49 -11.44 -0.14
N LYS A 47 6.17 -12.43 -0.98
CA LYS A 47 5.03 -13.32 -0.76
C LYS A 47 5.15 -14.05 0.57
N TYR A 48 6.32 -14.57 0.88
CA TYR A 48 6.58 -15.26 2.14
C TYR A 48 6.31 -14.34 3.34
N MET A 49 6.81 -13.11 3.28
CA MET A 49 6.61 -12.15 4.36
C MET A 49 5.13 -11.77 4.53
N VAL A 50 4.42 -11.57 3.43
CA VAL A 50 2.98 -11.27 3.47
C VAL A 50 2.22 -12.42 4.12
N GLN A 51 2.51 -13.65 3.71
CA GLN A 51 1.86 -14.83 4.29
C GLN A 51 2.12 -14.96 5.78
N LYS A 52 3.34 -14.67 6.20
CA LYS A 52 3.73 -14.69 7.62
C LYS A 52 2.99 -13.62 8.41
N LEU A 53 2.97 -12.39 7.91
CA LEU A 53 2.37 -11.27 8.62
C LEU A 53 0.86 -11.42 8.77
N LEU A 54 0.19 -11.95 7.75
CA LEU A 54 -1.27 -12.08 7.75
C LEU A 54 -1.74 -13.48 8.17
N ASN A 55 -0.82 -14.43 8.32
CA ASN A 55 -1.12 -15.82 8.65
C ASN A 55 -2.11 -16.44 7.65
N VAL A 56 -1.84 -16.25 6.38
CA VAL A 56 -2.67 -16.75 5.27
C VAL A 56 -1.81 -17.45 4.23
N THR A 57 -2.44 -18.25 3.39
CA THR A 57 -1.80 -18.85 2.22
C THR A 57 -2.23 -18.07 0.98
N ILE A 58 -1.27 -17.72 0.14
CA ILE A 58 -1.51 -16.93 -1.07
C ILE A 58 -1.19 -17.79 -2.29
N ASP A 59 -2.16 -17.90 -3.21
CA ASP A 59 -2.04 -18.79 -4.36
C ASP A 59 -1.31 -18.17 -5.55
N ASN A 60 -1.35 -16.83 -5.66
CA ASN A 60 -0.74 -16.17 -6.81
C ASN A 60 0.00 -14.90 -6.40
N LEU A 61 0.89 -14.44 -7.30
CA LEU A 61 1.72 -13.27 -7.05
C LEU A 61 0.94 -11.96 -7.11
N ASP A 62 -0.13 -11.90 -7.89
CA ASP A 62 -0.94 -10.67 -7.99
C ASP A 62 -1.62 -10.36 -6.66
N SER A 63 -2.18 -11.36 -6.01
CA SER A 63 -2.76 -11.19 -4.67
C SER A 63 -1.70 -10.79 -3.65
N SER A 64 -0.52 -11.39 -3.73
CA SER A 64 0.61 -11.04 -2.88
C SER A 64 1.00 -9.58 -3.06
N ASP A 65 1.10 -9.11 -4.30
CA ASP A 65 1.45 -7.73 -4.60
C ASP A 65 0.43 -6.75 -4.02
N ALA A 66 -0.86 -7.03 -4.18
CA ALA A 66 -1.92 -6.17 -3.66
C ALA A 66 -1.88 -6.09 -2.12
N LEU A 67 -1.69 -7.23 -1.46
CA LEU A 67 -1.58 -7.27 -0.01
C LEU A 67 -0.31 -6.57 0.48
N ALA A 68 0.79 -6.72 -0.24
CA ALA A 68 2.05 -6.05 0.08
C ALA A 68 1.90 -4.52 0.03
N ILE A 69 1.25 -4.00 -1.01
CA ILE A 69 0.98 -2.57 -1.15
C ILE A 69 0.11 -2.08 0.01
N SER A 70 -0.90 -2.85 0.39
CA SER A 70 -1.80 -2.50 1.48
C SER A 70 -1.07 -2.42 2.82
N ILE A 71 -0.23 -3.41 3.11
CA ILE A 71 0.57 -3.44 4.35
C ILE A 71 1.53 -2.25 4.39
N ALA A 72 2.21 -1.99 3.29
CA ALA A 72 3.14 -0.86 3.19
C ALA A 72 2.42 0.47 3.38
N GLY A 73 1.25 0.62 2.79
CA GLY A 73 0.44 1.83 2.92
C GLY A 73 0.02 2.10 4.37
N ILE A 74 -0.43 1.07 5.06
CA ILE A 74 -0.79 1.17 6.48
C ILE A 74 0.42 1.55 7.32
N ASN A 75 1.56 0.92 7.07
CA ASN A 75 2.79 1.18 7.81
C ASN A 75 3.25 2.63 7.66
N LEU A 76 3.23 3.15 6.44
CA LEU A 76 3.60 4.53 6.17
C LEU A 76 2.61 5.52 6.81
N GLY A 77 1.33 5.20 6.79
CA GLY A 77 0.30 5.98 7.45
C GLY A 77 0.53 6.06 8.96
N SER A 78 0.82 4.95 9.59
CA SER A 78 1.14 4.90 11.03
C SER A 78 2.39 5.71 11.36
N THR A 79 3.43 5.61 10.56
CA THR A 79 4.67 6.38 10.75
C THR A 79 4.40 7.87 10.64
N SER A 80 3.59 8.28 9.68
CA SER A 80 3.20 9.68 9.52
C SER A 80 2.44 10.20 10.75
N LEU A 81 1.58 9.37 11.32
CA LEU A 81 0.85 9.69 12.55
C LEU A 81 1.80 9.90 13.73
N GLU A 82 2.74 9.00 13.90
CA GLU A 82 3.72 9.06 14.98
C GLU A 82 4.61 10.31 14.90
N ASN A 83 4.95 10.72 13.69
CA ASN A 83 5.83 11.87 13.47
C ASN A 83 5.10 13.22 13.47
N GLY A 84 3.81 13.23 13.74
CA GLY A 84 3.04 14.47 13.77
C GLY A 84 2.85 15.13 12.41
N ILE A 85 3.19 14.45 11.33
CA ILE A 85 2.96 14.91 9.96
C ILE A 85 1.48 14.77 9.60
N ALA A 86 0.69 14.49 10.57
CA ALA A 86 -0.63 13.94 10.47
C ALA A 86 -1.75 14.98 10.45
N ASN A 87 -1.51 16.17 9.98
CA ASN A 87 -2.59 17.14 9.76
C ASN A 87 -3.07 17.11 8.32
N ASN A 88 -3.09 15.92 7.72
CA ASN A 88 -3.57 15.78 6.37
C ASN A 88 -4.90 15.01 6.34
N LYS A 89 -5.55 15.07 5.20
CA LYS A 89 -6.85 14.42 5.01
C LYS A 89 -6.78 12.90 5.18
N LEU A 90 -5.62 12.30 4.90
CA LEU A 90 -5.43 10.86 5.04
C LEU A 90 -5.51 10.43 6.50
N ASP A 91 -4.83 11.18 7.39
CA ASP A 91 -4.89 10.91 8.82
C ASP A 91 -6.32 11.01 9.36
N GLN A 92 -7.04 12.05 8.98
CA GLN A 92 -8.43 12.22 9.36
C GLN A 92 -9.31 11.08 8.85
N ALA A 93 -9.06 10.62 7.61
CA ALA A 93 -9.80 9.52 7.03
C ALA A 93 -9.55 8.21 7.78
N ILE A 94 -8.31 7.94 8.15
CA ILE A 94 -7.95 6.73 8.91
C ILE A 94 -8.60 6.78 10.30
N LYS A 95 -8.51 7.88 11.00
CA LYS A 95 -9.14 8.06 12.31
C LYS A 95 -10.65 7.87 12.24
N PHE A 96 -11.28 8.42 11.22
CA PHE A 96 -12.72 8.29 11.00
C PHE A 96 -13.11 6.83 10.76
N ALA A 97 -12.35 6.11 9.93
CA ALA A 97 -12.61 4.70 9.65
C ALA A 97 -12.46 3.84 10.90
N LEU A 98 -11.44 4.11 11.72
CA LEU A 98 -11.22 3.38 12.97
C LEU A 98 -12.33 3.63 13.99
N GLN A 99 -12.86 4.84 14.05
CA GLN A 99 -13.98 5.16 14.94
C GLN A 99 -15.26 4.44 14.52
N LYS A 100 -15.47 4.24 13.23
CA LYS A 100 -16.66 3.53 12.73
C LYS A 100 -16.65 2.03 13.08
N GLU A 101 -15.47 1.44 13.23
CA GLU A 101 -15.34 0.03 13.56
C GLU A 101 -15.42 -0.22 15.08
N ALA A 102 -15.30 0.80 15.84
CA ALA A 102 -15.45 0.71 17.31
C ALA A 102 -16.96 0.76 17.69
#